data_4e08cacbb3bdeb055c55cd8fccc9f0cc
#
_entry.id   4e08cacbb3bdeb055c55cd8fccc9f0cc
#
_cell.length_a   1.000
_cell.length_b   1.000
_cell.length_c   1.000
_cell.angle_alpha   90.00
_cell.angle_beta   90.00
_cell.angle_gamma   90.00
#
_symmetry.space_group_name_H-M   'P 1'
#
loop_
_entity.id
_entity.type
_entity.pdbx_description
1 polymer ?
#
loop_
_entity_poly.entity_id
_entity_poly.type
_entity_poly.pdbx_seq_one_letter_code
_entity_poly.pdbx_strand_id
1 'polypeptide(L)'
;GFTLESWNKKQVFVDKAGYFSICVDNPAAEFEIEIVKDGKKAAEKTAEKADYVVAVIGCDPVINSKEEVDRTTLGLPPEQEELVKEVAAANHNTIVVLISNYPYAIGELQKQVPAILLSASGSQELGHGIADVMTGKASAAGRVNMTWYHSDEDLPDMNDYDIIQGKRTYQYFDREVLYPFGYGMSYTTFSYEKMQIKKERGCIKVSCFIRNTGEKTGDEVVQLYVHKKDSRVKRPIKQLAGFERVHNIKPKEVRKVNFTVQLWELEYYDVISERMILEDGNYQFMVGASSQDIRLEQSIMIDGLHAGKRNPFQTTAADCYDAYDHMFLHRGINGSSCVIPGSAGDDPDMIGECLVEGTLIYHDFVFYKKPRKLNITLKVLETAHITVTGENGVQITAEP
;
A
#
# COMPACT_ATOMS: atom_id res chain seq x y z
N GLY A 1 -19.99 11.70 -18.75
CA GLY A 1 -21.03 12.68 -19.10
C GLY A 1 -21.18 13.70 -18.00
N PHE A 2 -21.49 14.92 -18.36
CA PHE A 2 -21.77 15.98 -17.38
C PHE A 2 -23.10 16.64 -17.73
N THR A 3 -23.82 17.07 -16.69
CA THR A 3 -25.08 17.78 -16.82
C THR A 3 -24.82 19.28 -16.65
N LEU A 4 -25.28 20.10 -17.57
CA LEU A 4 -25.24 21.54 -17.47
C LEU A 4 -26.62 22.04 -17.00
N GLU A 5 -26.70 22.58 -15.79
CA GLU A 5 -27.94 23.13 -15.22
C GLU A 5 -28.16 24.62 -15.57
N SER A 6 -27.16 25.28 -16.14
CA SER A 6 -27.21 26.68 -16.56
C SER A 6 -26.08 26.96 -17.59
N TRP A 7 -26.06 28.17 -18.20
CA TRP A 7 -25.01 28.61 -19.09
C TRP A 7 -23.65 28.67 -18.39
N ASN A 8 -22.93 27.53 -18.42
CA ASN A 8 -21.58 27.41 -17.87
C ASN A 8 -20.60 27.11 -18.99
N LYS A 9 -19.53 27.90 -19.09
CA LYS A 9 -18.38 27.52 -19.92
C LYS A 9 -17.67 26.36 -19.23
N LYS A 10 -17.64 25.20 -19.86
CA LYS A 10 -16.73 24.10 -19.49
C LYS A 10 -15.69 23.94 -20.56
N GLN A 11 -14.44 23.85 -20.15
CA GLN A 11 -13.33 23.47 -21.02
C GLN A 11 -13.18 21.96 -20.98
N VAL A 12 -13.16 21.34 -22.14
CA VAL A 12 -12.87 19.92 -22.33
C VAL A 12 -11.57 19.85 -23.10
N PHE A 13 -10.57 19.18 -22.54
CA PHE A 13 -9.31 18.94 -23.25
C PHE A 13 -9.52 17.81 -24.26
N VAL A 14 -9.18 18.06 -25.52
CA VAL A 14 -9.17 17.06 -26.57
C VAL A 14 -7.70 16.79 -26.90
N ASP A 15 -7.21 15.67 -26.45
CA ASP A 15 -5.79 15.27 -26.49
C ASP A 15 -5.37 14.56 -27.77
N LYS A 16 -6.34 14.08 -28.54
CA LYS A 16 -6.09 13.33 -29.78
C LYS A 16 -6.92 13.85 -30.93
N ALA A 17 -6.32 13.82 -32.15
CA ALA A 17 -7.07 13.98 -33.35
C ALA A 17 -8.07 12.84 -33.50
N GLY A 18 -9.35 13.14 -33.52
CA GLY A 18 -10.41 12.13 -33.58
C GLY A 18 -11.80 12.76 -33.55
N TYR A 19 -12.79 11.90 -33.48
CA TYR A 19 -14.17 12.31 -33.34
C TYR A 19 -14.54 12.37 -31.86
N PHE A 20 -15.19 13.44 -31.43
CA PHE A 20 -15.87 13.49 -30.16
C PHE A 20 -17.37 13.66 -30.38
N SER A 21 -18.18 13.09 -29.50
CA SER A 21 -19.63 13.18 -29.55
C SER A 21 -20.14 14.07 -28.43
N ILE A 22 -21.01 14.99 -28.74
CA ILE A 22 -21.79 15.74 -27.77
C ILE A 22 -23.19 15.16 -27.82
N CYS A 23 -23.62 14.53 -26.72
CA CYS A 23 -24.98 14.07 -26.58
C CYS A 23 -25.75 15.13 -25.79
N VAL A 24 -26.82 15.62 -26.37
CA VAL A 24 -27.73 16.58 -25.75
C VAL A 24 -29.08 15.90 -25.65
N ASP A 25 -29.54 15.69 -24.43
CA ASP A 25 -30.82 15.05 -24.11
C ASP A 25 -31.99 16.04 -24.12
N ASN A 26 -31.72 17.33 -24.18
CA ASN A 26 -32.71 18.38 -24.30
C ASN A 26 -32.65 19.03 -25.68
N PRO A 27 -33.65 18.86 -26.55
CA PRO A 27 -33.65 19.42 -27.89
C PRO A 27 -33.72 20.96 -27.94
N ALA A 28 -34.00 21.62 -26.83
CA ALA A 28 -34.00 23.07 -26.70
C ALA A 28 -32.66 23.63 -26.17
N ALA A 29 -31.64 22.79 -25.97
CA ALA A 29 -30.35 23.25 -25.50
C ALA A 29 -29.56 23.94 -26.62
N GLU A 30 -29.12 25.15 -26.38
CA GLU A 30 -28.17 25.87 -27.23
C GLU A 30 -26.77 25.73 -26.66
N PHE A 31 -25.79 25.45 -27.49
CA PHE A 31 -24.40 25.39 -27.09
C PHE A 31 -23.50 25.96 -28.16
N GLU A 32 -22.36 26.51 -27.73
CA GLU A 32 -21.32 27.04 -28.58
C GLU A 32 -20.01 26.29 -28.29
N ILE A 33 -19.33 25.89 -29.34
CA ILE A 33 -18.04 25.23 -29.25
C ILE A 33 -16.95 26.24 -29.66
N GLU A 34 -16.07 26.55 -28.73
CA GLU A 34 -14.89 27.36 -28.97
C GLU A 34 -13.63 26.47 -28.88
N ILE A 35 -12.82 26.43 -29.91
CA ILE A 35 -11.51 25.79 -29.89
C ILE A 35 -10.53 26.70 -29.14
N VAL A 36 -10.22 26.36 -27.92
CA VAL A 36 -9.23 27.07 -27.12
C VAL A 36 -7.82 26.65 -27.57
N LYS A 37 -6.91 27.61 -27.67
CA LYS A 37 -5.51 27.40 -28.06
C LYS A 37 -4.82 26.36 -27.18
N ASP A 38 -3.84 25.66 -27.77
CA ASP A 38 -2.95 24.72 -27.11
C ASP A 38 -2.43 25.27 -25.78
N GLY A 39 -2.98 24.73 -24.69
CA GLY A 39 -2.69 25.17 -23.33
C GLY A 39 -1.24 24.90 -22.91
N LYS A 40 -0.60 23.87 -23.48
CA LYS A 40 0.79 23.51 -23.20
C LYS A 40 1.73 24.60 -23.70
N LYS A 41 1.59 25.05 -24.95
CA LYS A 41 2.39 26.15 -25.51
C LYS A 41 2.17 27.48 -24.76
N ALA A 42 0.99 27.70 -24.23
CA ALA A 42 0.74 28.87 -23.42
C ALA A 42 1.45 28.77 -22.06
N ALA A 43 1.46 27.60 -21.45
CA ALA A 43 2.17 27.32 -20.22
C ALA A 43 3.69 27.43 -20.39
N GLU A 44 4.26 26.84 -21.45
CA GLU A 44 5.66 26.94 -21.82
C GLU A 44 6.12 28.40 -21.92
N LYS A 45 5.42 29.23 -22.74
CA LYS A 45 5.72 30.67 -22.87
C LYS A 45 5.57 31.47 -21.59
N THR A 46 4.75 31.03 -20.68
CA THR A 46 4.59 31.66 -19.37
C THR A 46 5.76 31.26 -18.46
N ALA A 47 6.15 29.98 -18.51
CA ALA A 47 7.29 29.46 -17.76
C ALA A 47 8.62 30.12 -18.13
N GLU A 48 8.86 30.37 -19.42
CA GLU A 48 10.05 31.09 -19.92
C GLU A 48 10.24 32.50 -19.31
N LYS A 49 9.14 33.14 -18.88
CA LYS A 49 9.13 34.51 -18.36
C LYS A 49 9.13 34.58 -16.84
N ALA A 50 8.97 33.46 -16.19
CA ALA A 50 8.85 33.39 -14.73
C ALA A 50 10.21 33.11 -14.08
N ASP A 51 10.44 33.64 -12.89
CA ASP A 51 11.61 33.30 -12.06
C ASP A 51 11.46 31.88 -11.48
N TYR A 52 10.24 31.51 -11.10
CA TYR A 52 9.85 30.19 -10.58
C TYR A 52 8.52 29.77 -11.19
N VAL A 53 8.37 28.49 -11.39
CA VAL A 53 7.12 27.89 -11.85
C VAL A 53 6.59 26.91 -10.81
N VAL A 54 5.29 26.96 -10.57
CA VAL A 54 4.57 25.97 -9.75
C VAL A 54 3.59 25.24 -10.65
N ALA A 55 3.93 24.00 -10.97
CA ALA A 55 3.06 23.11 -11.74
C ALA A 55 2.20 22.29 -10.77
N VAL A 56 0.89 22.57 -10.75
CA VAL A 56 -0.07 21.86 -9.91
C VAL A 56 -0.73 20.77 -10.74
N ILE A 57 -0.53 19.53 -10.32
CA ILE A 57 -1.06 18.33 -10.99
C ILE A 57 -1.66 17.38 -9.95
N GLY A 58 -2.29 16.31 -10.40
CA GLY A 58 -2.74 15.25 -9.51
C GLY A 58 -4.08 14.64 -9.92
N CYS A 59 -4.77 14.20 -8.92
CA CYS A 59 -5.99 13.44 -9.00
C CYS A 59 -7.21 14.35 -9.16
N ASP A 60 -7.99 14.11 -10.20
CA ASP A 60 -9.31 14.72 -10.34
C ASP A 60 -10.39 13.64 -10.15
N PRO A 61 -11.27 13.77 -9.14
CA PRO A 61 -12.28 12.77 -8.87
C PRO A 61 -13.35 12.63 -9.98
N VAL A 62 -13.39 13.56 -10.93
CA VAL A 62 -14.32 13.49 -12.06
C VAL A 62 -13.67 12.83 -13.27
N ILE A 63 -12.35 12.99 -13.44
CA ILE A 63 -11.63 12.58 -14.64
C ILE A 63 -10.95 11.22 -14.47
N ASN A 64 -10.20 11.02 -13.39
CA ASN A 64 -9.27 9.90 -13.29
C ASN A 64 -9.17 9.23 -11.93
N SER A 65 -10.08 9.48 -11.01
CA SER A 65 -10.06 8.78 -9.73
C SER A 65 -11.32 9.02 -8.93
N LYS A 66 -12.42 8.47 -9.37
CA LYS A 66 -13.64 8.41 -8.59
C LYS A 66 -14.02 6.95 -8.34
N GLU A 67 -14.87 6.73 -7.36
CA GLU A 67 -15.60 5.47 -7.20
C GLU A 67 -16.29 5.09 -8.51
N GLU A 68 -16.35 3.84 -8.86
CA GLU A 68 -16.87 3.27 -10.11
C GLU A 68 -16.03 3.51 -11.39
N VAL A 69 -14.98 4.33 -11.31
CA VAL A 69 -14.05 4.54 -12.42
C VAL A 69 -12.63 4.46 -11.90
N ASP A 70 -12.14 3.24 -11.74
CA ASP A 70 -10.80 2.98 -11.25
C ASP A 70 -9.74 3.32 -12.28
N ARG A 71 -8.57 3.69 -11.78
CA ARG A 71 -7.41 3.88 -12.63
C ARG A 71 -6.89 2.52 -13.11
N THR A 72 -6.49 2.46 -14.36
CA THR A 72 -5.89 1.27 -14.97
C THR A 72 -4.37 1.25 -14.87
N THR A 73 -3.75 2.30 -14.33
CA THR A 73 -2.30 2.45 -14.21
C THR A 73 -1.94 3.32 -13.00
N LEU A 74 -0.75 3.12 -12.46
CA LEU A 74 -0.12 4.02 -11.48
C LEU A 74 0.46 5.30 -12.11
N GLY A 75 0.52 5.38 -13.44
CA GLY A 75 1.01 6.57 -14.15
C GLY A 75 0.12 7.79 -13.93
N LEU A 76 0.72 8.97 -14.04
CA LEU A 76 -0.04 10.21 -14.16
C LEU A 76 -0.84 10.22 -15.48
N PRO A 77 -1.93 11.00 -15.56
CA PRO A 77 -2.54 11.30 -16.84
C PRO A 77 -1.49 11.83 -17.81
N PRO A 78 -1.41 11.29 -19.04
CA PRO A 78 -0.34 11.64 -20.00
C PRO A 78 -0.23 13.16 -20.25
N GLU A 79 -1.35 13.88 -20.24
CA GLU A 79 -1.40 15.32 -20.43
C GLU A 79 -0.74 16.09 -19.29
N GLN A 80 -0.85 15.60 -18.05
CA GLN A 80 -0.21 16.21 -16.89
C GLN A 80 1.30 15.96 -16.91
N GLU A 81 1.72 14.76 -17.27
CA GLU A 81 3.13 14.41 -17.37
C GLU A 81 3.81 15.23 -18.49
N GLU A 82 3.18 15.33 -19.64
CA GLU A 82 3.67 16.12 -20.78
C GLU A 82 3.72 17.62 -20.44
N LEU A 83 2.70 18.15 -19.75
CA LEU A 83 2.70 19.54 -19.29
C LEU A 83 3.90 19.84 -18.38
N VAL A 84 4.17 18.99 -17.38
CA VAL A 84 5.31 19.19 -16.48
C VAL A 84 6.62 19.11 -17.24
N LYS A 85 6.77 18.18 -18.16
CA LYS A 85 7.95 18.02 -18.99
C LYS A 85 8.26 19.27 -19.82
N GLU A 86 7.26 19.81 -20.51
CA GLU A 86 7.39 21.04 -21.32
C GLU A 86 7.75 22.24 -20.44
N VAL A 87 7.05 22.42 -19.33
CA VAL A 87 7.26 23.53 -18.43
C VAL A 87 8.62 23.45 -17.73
N ALA A 88 9.05 22.25 -17.29
CA ALA A 88 10.36 22.05 -16.67
C ALA A 88 11.52 22.23 -17.67
N ALA A 89 11.31 21.89 -18.93
CA ALA A 89 12.29 22.17 -19.99
C ALA A 89 12.43 23.68 -20.26
N ALA A 90 11.33 24.43 -20.20
CA ALA A 90 11.32 25.88 -20.38
C ALA A 90 11.87 26.65 -19.15
N ASN A 91 11.69 26.11 -17.95
CA ASN A 91 12.17 26.72 -16.71
C ASN A 91 12.61 25.67 -15.69
N HIS A 92 13.91 25.60 -15.42
CA HIS A 92 14.50 24.64 -14.48
C HIS A 92 14.10 24.87 -13.01
N ASN A 93 13.56 26.04 -12.66
CA ASN A 93 13.04 26.34 -11.33
C ASN A 93 11.56 25.90 -11.18
N THR A 94 11.18 24.81 -11.83
CA THR A 94 9.82 24.27 -11.75
C THR A 94 9.65 23.38 -10.53
N ILE A 95 8.73 23.76 -9.66
CA ILE A 95 8.29 22.98 -8.49
C ILE A 95 6.97 22.30 -8.86
N VAL A 96 6.90 21.00 -8.66
CA VAL A 96 5.65 20.26 -8.84
C VAL A 96 4.90 20.19 -7.52
N VAL A 97 3.64 20.58 -7.52
CA VAL A 97 2.69 20.32 -6.43
C VAL A 97 1.75 19.22 -6.90
N LEU A 98 1.93 18.05 -6.33
CA LEU A 98 1.11 16.87 -6.61
C LEU A 98 0.00 16.76 -5.56
N ILE A 99 -1.25 16.96 -5.97
CA ILE A 99 -2.42 16.81 -5.09
C ILE A 99 -3.03 15.44 -5.37
N SER A 100 -2.85 14.52 -4.43
CA SER A 100 -3.34 13.14 -4.60
C SER A 100 -3.54 12.43 -3.28
N ASN A 101 -4.60 11.61 -3.24
CA ASN A 101 -4.83 10.65 -2.16
C ASN A 101 -4.28 9.25 -2.49
N TYR A 102 -3.69 9.08 -3.67
CA TYR A 102 -3.22 7.80 -4.21
C TYR A 102 -1.76 7.91 -4.68
N PRO A 103 -1.00 6.81 -4.64
CA PRO A 103 0.35 6.79 -5.18
C PRO A 103 0.35 6.90 -6.71
N TYR A 104 1.41 7.51 -7.25
CA TYR A 104 1.71 7.58 -8.66
C TYR A 104 3.13 7.11 -8.96
N ALA A 105 3.33 6.46 -10.10
CA ALA A 105 4.64 6.09 -10.61
C ALA A 105 5.32 7.30 -11.27
N ILE A 106 5.86 8.20 -10.46
CA ILE A 106 6.44 9.49 -10.91
C ILE A 106 7.98 9.50 -10.95
N GLY A 107 8.59 8.32 -11.06
CA GLY A 107 10.05 8.19 -11.04
C GLY A 107 10.77 8.96 -12.14
N GLU A 108 10.21 9.04 -13.33
CA GLU A 108 10.78 9.84 -14.43
C GLU A 108 10.52 11.34 -14.24
N LEU A 109 9.38 11.72 -13.73
CA LEU A 109 9.06 13.12 -13.45
C LEU A 109 9.98 13.72 -12.38
N GLN A 110 10.26 12.98 -11.31
CA GLN A 110 11.13 13.47 -10.24
C GLN A 110 12.58 13.77 -10.70
N LYS A 111 13.03 13.15 -11.80
CA LYS A 111 14.36 13.43 -12.39
C LYS A 111 14.40 14.76 -13.14
N GLN A 112 13.25 15.30 -13.51
CA GLN A 112 13.13 16.49 -14.36
C GLN A 112 12.93 17.77 -13.57
N VAL A 113 12.55 17.69 -12.30
CA VAL A 113 12.24 18.85 -11.48
C VAL A 113 13.03 18.86 -10.18
N PRO A 114 13.42 20.04 -9.67
CA PRO A 114 14.20 20.16 -8.44
C PRO A 114 13.41 19.79 -7.17
N ALA A 115 12.08 19.89 -7.20
CA ALA A 115 11.26 19.59 -6.03
C ALA A 115 9.84 19.14 -6.41
N ILE A 116 9.33 18.18 -5.62
CA ILE A 116 7.94 17.74 -5.65
C ILE A 116 7.36 17.88 -4.26
N LEU A 117 6.26 18.59 -4.13
CA LEU A 117 5.49 18.71 -2.90
C LEU A 117 4.20 17.91 -3.05
N LEU A 118 4.07 16.85 -2.26
CA LEU A 118 2.85 16.04 -2.21
C LEU A 118 1.89 16.61 -1.15
N SER A 119 0.64 16.76 -1.53
CA SER A 119 -0.46 17.04 -0.61
C SER A 119 -1.63 16.11 -0.91
N ALA A 120 -2.31 15.64 0.13
CA ALA A 120 -3.62 15.03 -0.04
C ALA A 120 -4.66 16.08 -0.45
N SER A 121 -5.78 15.63 -0.99
CA SER A 121 -6.94 16.49 -1.22
C SER A 121 -7.36 17.12 0.11
N GLY A 122 -7.38 18.43 0.15
CA GLY A 122 -7.69 19.19 1.35
C GLY A 122 -8.96 20.04 1.19
N SER A 123 -9.25 20.80 2.21
CA SER A 123 -10.34 21.76 2.20
C SER A 123 -9.84 23.17 1.84
N GLN A 124 -10.58 24.20 2.24
CA GLN A 124 -10.34 25.60 1.90
C GLN A 124 -8.95 26.14 2.26
N GLU A 125 -8.26 25.56 3.24
CA GLU A 125 -6.90 26.00 3.68
C GLU A 125 -5.76 25.27 2.95
N LEU A 126 -6.05 24.40 1.98
CA LEU A 126 -5.05 23.63 1.25
C LEU A 126 -3.97 24.53 0.63
N GLY A 127 -4.38 25.59 -0.06
CA GLY A 127 -3.47 26.51 -0.72
C GLY A 127 -2.55 27.25 0.26
N HIS A 128 -3.05 27.65 1.43
CA HIS A 128 -2.25 28.26 2.47
C HIS A 128 -1.22 27.30 3.05
N GLY A 129 -1.61 26.03 3.32
CA GLY A 129 -0.68 25.01 3.82
C GLY A 129 0.45 24.72 2.83
N ILE A 130 0.13 24.59 1.54
CA ILE A 130 1.11 24.42 0.46
C ILE A 130 2.07 25.62 0.41
N ALA A 131 1.54 26.84 0.41
CA ALA A 131 2.34 28.07 0.34
C ALA A 131 3.26 28.21 1.58
N ASP A 132 2.81 27.88 2.78
CA ASP A 132 3.60 27.94 4.01
C ASP A 132 4.80 26.97 3.95
N VAL A 133 4.63 25.79 3.37
CA VAL A 133 5.74 24.86 3.15
C VAL A 133 6.67 25.37 2.07
N MET A 134 6.15 25.78 0.89
CA MET A 134 6.97 26.25 -0.22
C MET A 134 7.83 27.47 0.13
N THR A 135 7.30 28.38 0.94
CA THR A 135 8.02 29.59 1.40
C THR A 135 8.93 29.35 2.59
N GLY A 136 8.92 28.13 3.15
CA GLY A 136 9.71 27.78 4.33
C GLY A 136 9.17 28.36 5.64
N LYS A 137 7.96 28.91 5.67
CA LYS A 137 7.27 29.35 6.88
C LYS A 137 6.92 28.16 7.78
N ALA A 138 6.61 27.00 7.17
CA ALA A 138 6.48 25.72 7.83
C ALA A 138 7.47 24.71 7.24
N SER A 139 8.03 23.83 8.08
CA SER A 139 8.83 22.71 7.60
C SER A 139 7.91 21.57 7.17
N ALA A 140 8.20 20.97 6.02
CA ALA A 140 7.53 19.74 5.62
C ALA A 140 7.76 18.66 6.68
N ALA A 141 6.70 17.97 7.07
CA ALA A 141 6.75 16.89 8.06
C ALA A 141 5.71 15.78 7.80
N GLY A 142 5.00 15.87 6.67
CA GLY A 142 4.11 14.81 6.22
C GLY A 142 4.88 13.53 5.86
N ARG A 143 4.20 12.41 5.97
CA ARG A 143 4.73 11.10 5.58
C ARG A 143 3.72 10.39 4.69
N VAL A 144 4.21 9.75 3.62
CA VAL A 144 3.32 8.94 2.78
C VAL A 144 2.83 7.73 3.57
N ASN A 145 1.55 7.47 3.48
CA ASN A 145 0.86 6.40 4.21
C ASN A 145 0.63 5.14 3.36
N MET A 146 1.26 5.09 2.20
CA MET A 146 1.22 3.96 1.27
C MET A 146 2.61 3.73 0.69
N THR A 147 2.84 2.52 0.18
CA THR A 147 4.02 2.21 -0.63
C THR A 147 3.82 2.79 -2.03
N TRP A 148 4.80 3.54 -2.53
CA TRP A 148 4.81 4.08 -3.88
C TRP A 148 5.74 3.24 -4.74
N TYR A 149 5.19 2.53 -5.70
CA TYR A 149 5.90 1.63 -6.60
C TYR A 149 6.53 2.38 -7.77
N HIS A 150 7.51 1.77 -8.43
CA HIS A 150 8.15 2.39 -9.60
C HIS A 150 7.26 2.35 -10.84
N SER A 151 6.50 1.27 -11.01
CA SER A 151 5.63 1.05 -12.17
C SER A 151 4.53 0.06 -11.86
N ASP A 152 3.61 -0.12 -12.81
CA ASP A 152 2.54 -1.13 -12.73
C ASP A 152 3.10 -2.57 -12.67
N GLU A 153 4.31 -2.80 -13.21
CA GLU A 153 5.00 -4.10 -13.17
C GLU A 153 5.37 -4.58 -11.75
N ASP A 154 5.35 -3.67 -10.79
CA ASP A 154 5.58 -3.99 -9.39
C ASP A 154 4.33 -4.55 -8.69
N LEU A 155 3.18 -4.42 -9.30
CA LEU A 155 1.91 -4.88 -8.76
C LEU A 155 1.61 -6.30 -9.24
N PRO A 156 1.01 -7.16 -8.40
CA PRO A 156 0.39 -8.39 -8.86
C PRO A 156 -0.85 -8.08 -9.70
N ASP A 157 -1.44 -9.12 -10.30
CA ASP A 157 -2.73 -9.00 -10.97
C ASP A 157 -3.76 -8.30 -10.06
N MET A 158 -4.62 -7.48 -10.66
CA MET A 158 -5.60 -6.68 -9.91
C MET A 158 -6.59 -7.58 -9.15
N ASN A 159 -6.89 -8.75 -9.67
CA ASN A 159 -7.78 -9.73 -9.08
C ASN A 159 -7.06 -10.66 -8.06
N ASP A 160 -5.73 -10.56 -7.92
CA ASP A 160 -5.01 -11.28 -6.88
C ASP A 160 -5.09 -10.51 -5.56
N TYR A 161 -5.93 -10.98 -4.64
CA TYR A 161 -6.14 -10.39 -3.32
C TYR A 161 -5.25 -11.02 -2.24
N ASP A 162 -4.40 -11.98 -2.57
CA ASP A 162 -3.42 -12.51 -1.63
C ASP A 162 -2.30 -11.50 -1.39
N ILE A 163 -2.38 -10.75 -0.32
CA ILE A 163 -1.38 -9.73 0.03
C ILE A 163 -0.01 -10.32 0.37
N ILE A 164 0.05 -11.60 0.76
CA ILE A 164 1.29 -12.29 1.13
C ILE A 164 1.99 -12.82 -0.13
N GLN A 165 1.29 -13.58 -0.97
CA GLN A 165 1.83 -14.13 -2.21
C GLN A 165 2.08 -13.04 -3.24
N GLY A 166 1.14 -12.14 -3.41
CA GLY A 166 1.26 -10.95 -4.26
C GLY A 166 2.26 -9.93 -3.74
N LYS A 167 2.90 -10.19 -2.58
CA LYS A 167 3.91 -9.32 -1.96
C LYS A 167 3.48 -7.85 -1.88
N ARG A 168 2.23 -7.61 -1.50
CA ARG A 168 1.66 -6.27 -1.46
C ARG A 168 2.16 -5.49 -0.25
N THR A 169 2.29 -4.20 -0.42
CA THR A 169 2.63 -3.19 0.60
C THR A 169 4.03 -3.36 1.23
N TYR A 170 4.45 -2.39 2.02
CA TYR A 170 5.72 -2.43 2.76
C TYR A 170 5.86 -3.65 3.68
N GLN A 171 4.77 -4.33 3.97
CA GLN A 171 4.78 -5.51 4.84
C GLN A 171 5.36 -6.74 4.16
N TYR A 172 5.14 -6.88 2.84
CA TYR A 172 5.56 -8.08 2.12
C TYR A 172 6.37 -7.80 0.84
N PHE A 173 6.37 -6.56 0.35
CA PHE A 173 7.16 -6.17 -0.81
C PHE A 173 8.64 -6.07 -0.42
N ASP A 174 9.47 -6.86 -1.08
CA ASP A 174 10.87 -7.07 -0.76
C ASP A 174 11.84 -6.43 -1.76
N ARG A 175 11.32 -5.65 -2.71
CA ARG A 175 12.09 -4.93 -3.72
C ARG A 175 12.20 -3.43 -3.37
N GLU A 176 13.02 -2.72 -4.13
CA GLU A 176 13.10 -1.27 -4.07
C GLU A 176 11.78 -0.64 -4.51
N VAL A 177 11.43 0.48 -3.91
CA VAL A 177 10.22 1.24 -4.20
C VAL A 177 10.55 2.69 -4.46
N LEU A 178 9.69 3.39 -5.16
CA LEU A 178 9.89 4.83 -5.43
C LEU A 178 9.90 5.64 -4.14
N TYR A 179 8.88 5.46 -3.31
CA TYR A 179 8.84 6.00 -1.94
C TYR A 179 8.32 4.92 -0.98
N PRO A 180 9.09 4.56 0.04
CA PRO A 180 8.67 3.59 1.02
C PRO A 180 7.55 4.13 1.91
N PHE A 181 6.72 3.26 2.45
CA PHE A 181 5.74 3.62 3.47
C PHE A 181 6.41 4.42 4.60
N GLY A 182 5.80 5.53 4.99
CA GLY A 182 6.34 6.42 6.02
C GLY A 182 7.38 7.42 5.52
N TYR A 183 7.72 7.42 4.22
CA TYR A 183 8.69 8.35 3.65
C TYR A 183 8.20 9.80 3.68
N GLY A 184 9.11 10.72 3.88
CA GLY A 184 8.93 12.15 3.73
C GLY A 184 10.20 12.91 4.09
N MET A 185 10.34 14.11 3.58
CA MET A 185 11.50 14.96 3.79
C MET A 185 11.19 16.06 4.80
N SER A 186 12.23 16.70 5.30
CA SER A 186 12.17 17.88 6.15
C SER A 186 13.19 18.91 5.67
N TYR A 187 13.03 20.18 6.07
CA TYR A 187 14.04 21.22 5.83
C TYR A 187 15.19 21.19 6.83
N THR A 188 15.21 20.17 7.69
CA THR A 188 16.30 19.88 8.62
C THR A 188 16.58 18.37 8.62
N THR A 189 17.62 17.96 9.34
CA THR A 189 18.04 16.56 9.44
C THR A 189 18.00 16.08 10.89
N PHE A 190 17.81 14.77 11.07
CA PHE A 190 17.72 14.18 12.41
C PHE A 190 18.62 12.96 12.53
N SER A 191 19.26 12.78 13.68
CA SER A 191 19.91 11.54 14.09
C SER A 191 19.09 10.83 15.16
N TYR A 192 19.22 9.50 15.21
CA TYR A 192 18.54 8.63 16.16
C TYR A 192 19.58 7.90 17.00
N GLU A 193 19.38 7.87 18.31
CA GLU A 193 20.38 7.37 19.24
C GLU A 193 19.76 6.57 20.39
N LYS A 194 20.54 5.65 20.95
CA LYS A 194 20.30 5.02 22.27
C LYS A 194 18.93 4.35 22.39
N MET A 195 18.64 3.41 21.49
CA MET A 195 17.44 2.57 21.62
C MET A 195 17.53 1.72 22.89
N GLN A 196 16.42 1.65 23.61
CA GLN A 196 16.26 0.81 24.79
C GLN A 196 14.92 0.09 24.73
N ILE A 197 14.93 -1.20 25.03
CA ILE A 197 13.73 -2.03 25.09
C ILE A 197 13.61 -2.61 26.49
N LYS A 198 12.40 -2.50 27.08
CA LYS A 198 12.08 -3.05 28.39
C LYS A 198 10.80 -3.86 28.30
N LYS A 199 10.87 -5.12 28.75
CA LYS A 199 9.68 -5.94 28.94
C LYS A 199 8.97 -5.52 30.23
N GLU A 200 7.66 -5.31 30.14
CA GLU A 200 6.79 -5.09 31.29
C GLU A 200 5.62 -6.08 31.22
N ARG A 201 4.81 -6.14 32.28
CA ARG A 201 3.67 -7.03 32.29
C ARG A 201 2.65 -6.64 31.23
N GLY A 202 2.50 -7.50 30.22
CA GLY A 202 1.54 -7.30 29.12
C GLY A 202 1.98 -6.37 28.00
N CYS A 203 3.16 -5.74 28.08
CA CYS A 203 3.63 -4.85 27.01
C CYS A 203 5.16 -4.76 26.90
N ILE A 204 5.60 -4.24 25.77
CA ILE A 204 7.00 -3.89 25.50
C ILE A 204 7.10 -2.36 25.42
N LYS A 205 7.99 -1.80 26.24
CA LYS A 205 8.35 -0.37 26.17
C LYS A 205 9.59 -0.21 25.31
N VAL A 206 9.50 0.65 24.29
CA VAL A 206 10.63 1.00 23.44
C VAL A 206 10.88 2.49 23.57
N SER A 207 12.12 2.91 23.74
CA SER A 207 12.47 4.34 23.76
C SER A 207 13.75 4.58 22.97
N CYS A 208 13.84 5.78 22.38
CA CYS A 208 15.06 6.26 21.74
C CYS A 208 15.17 7.78 21.91
N PHE A 209 16.29 8.34 21.49
CA PHE A 209 16.48 9.78 21.41
C PHE A 209 16.63 10.20 19.96
N ILE A 210 16.02 11.33 19.61
CA ILE A 210 16.22 11.99 18.32
C ILE A 210 16.88 13.33 18.56
N ARG A 211 17.79 13.71 17.69
CA ARG A 211 18.49 14.99 17.71
C ARG A 211 18.31 15.69 16.37
N ASN A 212 17.92 16.93 16.39
CA ASN A 212 18.00 17.78 15.20
C ASN A 212 19.47 18.12 14.91
N THR A 213 19.99 17.61 13.81
CA THR A 213 21.39 17.81 13.38
C THR A 213 21.55 18.93 12.36
N GLY A 214 20.43 19.44 11.82
CA GLY A 214 20.46 20.56 10.88
C GLY A 214 20.32 21.93 11.58
N GLU A 215 20.11 22.94 10.76
CA GLU A 215 20.13 24.36 11.20
C GLU A 215 18.73 24.99 11.35
N LYS A 216 17.68 24.27 10.92
CA LYS A 216 16.30 24.76 11.01
C LYS A 216 15.52 23.99 12.06
N THR A 217 14.55 24.66 12.67
CA THR A 217 13.54 23.98 13.49
C THR A 217 12.65 23.13 12.58
N GLY A 218 12.35 21.90 12.98
CA GLY A 218 11.48 21.02 12.22
C GLY A 218 10.82 19.96 13.08
N ASP A 219 9.86 19.27 12.48
CA ASP A 219 9.19 18.12 13.07
C ASP A 219 9.81 16.83 12.51
N GLU A 220 9.83 15.79 13.33
CA GLU A 220 10.18 14.44 12.90
C GLU A 220 9.08 13.45 13.25
N VAL A 221 8.81 12.50 12.34
CA VAL A 221 7.88 11.39 12.59
C VAL A 221 8.69 10.12 12.80
N VAL A 222 8.88 9.79 14.04
CA VAL A 222 9.59 8.57 14.46
C VAL A 222 8.66 7.38 14.36
N GLN A 223 9.10 6.33 13.67
CA GLN A 223 8.28 5.14 13.38
C GLN A 223 8.93 3.91 14.02
N LEU A 224 8.12 3.13 14.73
CA LEU A 224 8.52 1.86 15.31
C LEU A 224 7.92 0.71 14.49
N TYR A 225 8.79 -0.18 14.03
CA TYR A 225 8.40 -1.40 13.33
C TYR A 225 8.81 -2.63 14.12
N VAL A 226 8.07 -3.72 13.90
CA VAL A 226 8.35 -5.03 14.51
C VAL A 226 8.37 -6.10 13.42
N HIS A 227 9.29 -7.04 13.57
CA HIS A 227 9.34 -8.27 12.78
C HIS A 227 9.50 -9.47 13.72
N LYS A 228 8.71 -10.51 13.54
CA LYS A 228 8.89 -11.80 14.21
C LYS A 228 9.80 -12.69 13.36
N LYS A 229 10.98 -12.99 13.88
CA LYS A 229 11.92 -13.94 13.24
C LYS A 229 11.48 -15.38 13.46
N ASP A 230 11.79 -16.24 12.52
CA ASP A 230 11.58 -17.70 12.65
C ASP A 230 10.14 -18.07 13.04
N SER A 231 9.15 -17.39 12.47
CA SER A 231 7.73 -17.70 12.70
C SER A 231 7.31 -18.91 11.87
N ARG A 232 6.38 -19.69 12.41
CA ARG A 232 5.74 -20.80 11.72
C ARG A 232 5.03 -20.36 10.45
N VAL A 233 4.43 -19.19 10.48
CA VAL A 233 3.70 -18.61 9.35
C VAL A 233 4.48 -17.46 8.72
N LYS A 234 4.17 -17.11 7.49
CA LYS A 234 4.72 -15.94 6.83
C LYS A 234 4.30 -14.67 7.59
N ARG A 235 5.24 -13.98 8.20
CA ARG A 235 4.99 -12.72 8.92
C ARG A 235 5.44 -11.54 8.07
N PRO A 236 4.87 -10.34 8.30
CA PRO A 236 5.35 -9.13 7.66
C PRO A 236 6.87 -8.95 7.84
N ILE A 237 7.55 -8.51 6.79
CA ILE A 237 8.97 -8.10 6.83
C ILE A 237 9.14 -6.99 7.87
N LYS A 238 8.16 -6.09 7.93
CA LYS A 238 8.04 -5.02 8.91
C LYS A 238 6.56 -4.71 9.13
N GLN A 239 6.16 -4.62 10.38
CA GLN A 239 4.81 -4.19 10.76
C GLN A 239 4.94 -2.93 11.60
N LEU A 240 4.28 -1.85 11.20
CA LEU A 240 4.23 -0.62 12.01
C LEU A 240 3.56 -0.92 13.34
N ALA A 241 4.29 -0.74 14.43
CA ALA A 241 3.82 -0.96 15.81
C ALA A 241 3.59 0.35 16.57
N GLY A 242 3.99 1.48 15.99
CA GLY A 242 3.73 2.80 16.55
C GLY A 242 4.45 3.90 15.78
N PHE A 243 3.98 5.11 15.94
CA PHE A 243 4.66 6.30 15.45
C PHE A 243 4.40 7.49 16.39
N GLU A 244 5.32 8.43 16.39
CA GLU A 244 5.18 9.68 17.14
C GLU A 244 5.70 10.85 16.31
N ARG A 245 4.88 11.87 16.12
CA ARG A 245 5.31 13.15 15.54
C ARG A 245 5.82 14.04 16.66
N VAL A 246 7.11 14.30 16.65
CA VAL A 246 7.78 15.19 17.60
C VAL A 246 7.89 16.58 16.98
N HIS A 247 7.20 17.54 17.59
CA HIS A 247 7.05 18.88 17.05
C HIS A 247 8.17 19.82 17.46
N ASN A 248 8.48 20.78 16.56
CA ASN A 248 9.29 21.96 16.85
C ASN A 248 10.66 21.67 17.49
N ILE A 249 11.37 20.67 16.98
CA ILE A 249 12.70 20.31 17.45
C ILE A 249 13.68 21.37 16.93
N LYS A 250 14.25 22.16 17.85
CA LYS A 250 15.22 23.21 17.53
C LYS A 250 16.56 22.61 17.10
N PRO A 251 17.40 23.35 16.35
CA PRO A 251 18.77 22.92 16.05
C PRO A 251 19.53 22.47 17.30
N LYS A 252 20.20 21.32 17.23
CA LYS A 252 20.95 20.64 18.31
C LYS A 252 20.10 20.10 19.46
N GLU A 253 18.79 20.37 19.48
CA GLU A 253 17.90 19.87 20.52
C GLU A 253 17.76 18.34 20.43
N VAL A 254 17.65 17.71 21.61
CA VAL A 254 17.45 16.27 21.77
C VAL A 254 16.09 16.02 22.42
N ARG A 255 15.30 15.13 21.85
CA ARG A 255 14.01 14.70 22.40
C ARG A 255 14.01 13.20 22.63
N LYS A 256 13.40 12.78 23.72
CA LYS A 256 13.15 11.36 23.98
C LYS A 256 11.80 10.96 23.41
N VAL A 257 11.76 9.86 22.71
CA VAL A 257 10.55 9.25 22.14
C VAL A 257 10.30 7.93 22.85
N ASN A 258 9.03 7.62 23.15
CA ASN A 258 8.66 6.41 23.86
C ASN A 258 7.47 5.75 23.17
N PHE A 259 7.56 4.44 22.99
CA PHE A 259 6.48 3.62 22.46
C PHE A 259 6.06 2.56 23.47
N THR A 260 4.83 2.17 23.40
CA THR A 260 4.28 1.04 24.15
C THR A 260 3.59 0.12 23.16
N VAL A 261 4.11 -1.09 23.02
CA VAL A 261 3.51 -2.14 22.20
C VAL A 261 2.87 -3.16 23.12
N GLN A 262 1.58 -3.34 23.02
CA GLN A 262 0.87 -4.34 23.81
C GLN A 262 1.18 -5.73 23.22
N LEU A 263 1.33 -6.75 24.08
CA LEU A 263 1.67 -8.08 23.58
C LEU A 263 0.60 -8.66 22.64
N TRP A 264 -0.68 -8.33 22.85
CA TRP A 264 -1.76 -8.75 21.97
C TRP A 264 -1.68 -8.14 20.55
N GLU A 265 -1.01 -7.01 20.37
CA GLU A 265 -0.77 -6.40 19.04
C GLU A 265 0.25 -7.20 18.20
N LEU A 266 0.99 -8.10 18.86
CA LEU A 266 1.96 -9.00 18.22
C LEU A 266 1.39 -10.40 17.93
N GLU A 267 0.16 -10.66 18.36
CA GLU A 267 -0.52 -11.91 18.12
C GLU A 267 -0.89 -12.08 16.64
N TYR A 268 -1.05 -13.32 16.23
CA TYR A 268 -1.65 -13.70 14.97
C TYR A 268 -2.67 -14.81 15.19
N TYR A 269 -3.59 -14.95 14.25
CA TYR A 269 -4.56 -16.03 14.29
C TYR A 269 -3.90 -17.35 13.88
N ASP A 270 -3.81 -18.29 14.83
CA ASP A 270 -3.28 -19.62 14.56
C ASP A 270 -4.41 -20.56 14.15
N VAL A 271 -4.38 -20.97 12.88
CA VAL A 271 -5.40 -21.85 12.28
C VAL A 271 -5.47 -23.25 12.89
N ILE A 272 -4.42 -23.69 13.62
CA ILE A 272 -4.39 -25.00 14.26
C ILE A 272 -5.12 -24.96 15.61
N SER A 273 -4.90 -23.90 16.38
CA SER A 273 -5.54 -23.71 17.68
C SER A 273 -6.82 -22.88 17.61
N GLU A 274 -7.16 -22.38 16.43
CA GLU A 274 -8.35 -21.57 16.12
C GLU A 274 -8.51 -20.34 17.05
N ARG A 275 -7.39 -19.67 17.35
CA ARG A 275 -7.36 -18.49 18.21
C ARG A 275 -6.17 -17.58 17.93
N MET A 276 -6.25 -16.35 18.43
CA MET A 276 -5.11 -15.45 18.47
C MET A 276 -4.05 -15.99 19.45
N ILE A 277 -2.81 -16.03 19.02
CA ILE A 277 -1.67 -16.45 19.85
C ILE A 277 -0.49 -15.47 19.69
N LEU A 278 0.15 -15.20 20.83
CA LEU A 278 1.48 -14.60 20.86
C LEU A 278 2.50 -15.73 20.69
N GLU A 279 3.16 -15.79 19.57
CA GLU A 279 4.18 -16.81 19.30
C GLU A 279 5.44 -16.49 20.09
N ASP A 280 6.02 -17.49 20.76
CA ASP A 280 7.29 -17.32 21.45
C ASP A 280 8.46 -17.14 20.48
N GLY A 281 9.55 -16.56 20.94
CA GLY A 281 10.79 -16.45 20.19
C GLY A 281 11.28 -15.02 19.97
N ASN A 282 12.03 -14.83 18.91
CA ASN A 282 12.81 -13.61 18.67
C ASN A 282 12.01 -12.57 17.88
N TYR A 283 11.82 -11.39 18.48
CA TYR A 283 11.19 -10.23 17.86
C TYR A 283 12.22 -9.13 17.67
N GLN A 284 12.32 -8.64 16.43
CA GLN A 284 13.16 -7.50 16.06
C GLN A 284 12.33 -6.22 16.06
N PHE A 285 12.72 -5.27 16.89
CA PHE A 285 12.17 -3.94 16.93
C PHE A 285 13.09 -2.99 16.18
N MET A 286 12.52 -2.17 15.32
CA MET A 286 13.25 -1.28 14.44
C MET A 286 12.67 0.11 14.53
N VAL A 287 13.51 1.12 14.74
CA VAL A 287 13.10 2.52 14.78
C VAL A 287 13.69 3.25 13.57
N GLY A 288 12.86 3.96 12.85
CA GLY A 288 13.29 4.65 11.62
C GLY A 288 12.44 5.84 11.25
N ALA A 289 12.81 6.48 10.16
CA ALA A 289 12.10 7.59 9.55
C ALA A 289 11.13 7.14 8.45
N SER A 290 11.25 5.89 8.00
CA SER A 290 10.35 5.20 7.08
C SER A 290 10.53 3.69 7.18
N SER A 291 9.74 2.91 6.47
CA SER A 291 9.88 1.44 6.44
C SER A 291 11.20 0.96 5.82
N GLN A 292 11.89 1.78 5.04
CA GLN A 292 13.22 1.47 4.48
C GLN A 292 14.37 2.29 5.09
N ASP A 293 14.09 3.38 5.78
CA ASP A 293 15.09 4.16 6.52
C ASP A 293 15.08 3.77 8.00
N ILE A 294 15.55 2.55 8.30
CA ILE A 294 15.70 2.06 9.66
C ILE A 294 17.05 2.53 10.21
N ARG A 295 17.05 3.19 11.36
CA ARG A 295 18.23 3.80 11.97
C ARG A 295 18.68 3.13 13.24
N LEU A 296 17.78 2.49 13.97
CA LEU A 296 18.09 1.73 15.17
C LEU A 296 17.35 0.40 15.14
N GLU A 297 17.99 -0.66 15.60
CA GLU A 297 17.35 -1.97 15.73
C GLU A 297 17.86 -2.72 16.95
N GLN A 298 16.99 -3.51 17.53
CA GLN A 298 17.33 -4.42 18.63
C GLN A 298 16.35 -5.59 18.65
N SER A 299 16.87 -6.78 18.93
CA SER A 299 16.05 -7.99 19.04
C SER A 299 15.91 -8.40 20.51
N ILE A 300 14.74 -8.93 20.86
CA ILE A 300 14.46 -9.50 22.18
C ILE A 300 13.70 -10.81 22.05
N MET A 301 13.90 -11.69 23.03
CA MET A 301 13.06 -12.88 23.18
C MET A 301 11.76 -12.50 23.89
N ILE A 302 10.63 -12.92 23.35
CA ILE A 302 9.31 -12.79 23.98
C ILE A 302 8.81 -14.19 24.30
N ASP A 303 8.34 -14.38 25.53
CA ASP A 303 7.74 -15.62 25.97
C ASP A 303 6.28 -15.65 25.48
N GLY A 304 5.91 -16.70 24.80
CA GLY A 304 4.60 -16.88 24.20
C GLY A 304 4.20 -18.35 24.13
N LEU A 305 3.42 -18.69 23.14
CA LEU A 305 3.00 -20.05 22.88
C LEU A 305 3.76 -20.60 21.68
N HIS A 306 4.18 -21.85 21.76
CA HIS A 306 4.56 -22.57 20.57
C HIS A 306 3.30 -22.82 19.73
N ALA A 307 3.38 -22.53 18.43
CA ALA A 307 2.33 -22.89 17.51
C ALA A 307 2.06 -24.41 17.58
N GLY A 308 0.82 -24.78 17.58
CA GLY A 308 0.39 -26.16 17.68
C GLY A 308 0.87 -26.99 16.48
N LYS A 309 0.90 -28.31 16.66
CA LYS A 309 1.10 -29.26 15.56
C LYS A 309 -0.24 -29.91 15.24
N ARG A 310 -0.51 -30.11 13.96
CA ARG A 310 -1.74 -30.79 13.53
C ARG A 310 -1.71 -32.26 13.93
N ASN A 311 -2.80 -32.72 14.49
CA ASN A 311 -2.98 -34.15 14.69
C ASN A 311 -3.53 -34.77 13.38
N PRO A 312 -2.74 -35.61 12.69
CA PRO A 312 -3.16 -36.18 11.41
C PRO A 312 -4.31 -37.17 11.51
N PHE A 313 -4.70 -37.53 12.73
CA PHE A 313 -5.81 -38.45 12.99
C PHE A 313 -7.11 -37.74 13.41
N GLN A 314 -7.08 -36.41 13.43
CA GLN A 314 -8.28 -35.59 13.60
C GLN A 314 -8.68 -34.97 12.26
N THR A 315 -9.96 -34.73 12.07
CA THR A 315 -10.47 -34.02 10.90
C THR A 315 -9.98 -32.59 10.93
N THR A 316 -9.39 -32.14 9.83
CA THR A 316 -9.02 -30.74 9.61
C THR A 316 -10.05 -30.14 8.68
N ALA A 317 -10.65 -29.03 9.06
CA ALA A 317 -11.56 -28.30 8.20
C ALA A 317 -10.82 -27.66 7.03
N ALA A 318 -11.49 -27.50 5.91
CA ALA A 318 -10.87 -26.95 4.68
C ALA A 318 -10.40 -25.51 4.88
N ASP A 319 -11.09 -24.72 5.66
CA ASP A 319 -10.77 -23.34 5.97
C ASP A 319 -9.65 -23.15 7.00
N CYS A 320 -9.11 -24.25 7.55
CA CYS A 320 -7.94 -24.23 8.44
C CYS A 320 -6.61 -24.40 7.71
N TYR A 321 -6.50 -23.91 6.48
CA TYR A 321 -5.24 -23.91 5.72
C TYR A 321 -4.22 -22.90 6.29
N ASP A 322 -2.95 -23.15 6.04
CA ASP A 322 -1.84 -22.24 6.44
C ASP A 322 -1.50 -21.23 5.35
N ALA A 323 -1.62 -21.66 4.08
CA ALA A 323 -1.41 -20.83 2.91
C ALA A 323 -2.27 -21.33 1.74
N TYR A 324 -2.44 -20.49 0.76
CA TYR A 324 -3.18 -20.82 -0.47
C TYR A 324 -2.53 -20.17 -1.68
N ASP A 325 -2.88 -20.67 -2.85
CA ASP A 325 -2.52 -20.08 -4.13
C ASP A 325 -3.69 -20.26 -5.09
N HIS A 326 -4.12 -19.19 -5.74
CA HIS A 326 -5.29 -19.14 -6.63
C HIS A 326 -6.59 -19.73 -6.03
N MET A 327 -6.77 -19.55 -4.74
CA MET A 327 -7.97 -19.99 -4.02
C MET A 327 -8.51 -18.83 -3.20
N PHE A 328 -9.80 -18.77 -2.98
CA PHE A 328 -10.39 -17.88 -2.01
C PHE A 328 -11.51 -18.57 -1.23
N LEU A 329 -11.72 -18.09 -0.01
CA LEU A 329 -12.75 -18.61 0.87
C LEU A 329 -14.04 -17.84 0.63
N HIS A 330 -15.06 -18.56 0.16
CA HIS A 330 -16.41 -18.04 0.03
C HIS A 330 -17.29 -18.54 1.18
N ARG A 331 -18.04 -17.62 1.81
CA ARG A 331 -19.08 -17.98 2.77
C ARG A 331 -20.41 -18.06 2.05
N GLY A 332 -20.94 -19.26 1.91
CA GLY A 332 -22.23 -19.49 1.29
C GLY A 332 -23.38 -18.80 2.05
N ILE A 333 -24.49 -18.60 1.35
CA ILE A 333 -25.71 -17.95 1.86
C ILE A 333 -26.24 -18.58 3.15
N ASN A 334 -25.97 -19.86 3.39
CA ASN A 334 -26.39 -20.61 4.58
C ASN A 334 -25.32 -20.66 5.69
N GLY A 335 -24.30 -19.82 5.65
CA GLY A 335 -23.21 -19.81 6.64
C GLY A 335 -22.21 -20.97 6.50
N SER A 336 -22.35 -21.83 5.49
CA SER A 336 -21.33 -22.82 5.16
C SER A 336 -20.14 -22.14 4.50
N SER A 337 -18.93 -22.48 4.94
CA SER A 337 -17.71 -22.04 4.26
C SER A 337 -17.39 -23.01 3.14
N CYS A 338 -17.03 -22.50 1.98
CA CYS A 338 -16.44 -23.28 0.89
C CYS A 338 -15.17 -22.59 0.41
N VAL A 339 -14.26 -23.37 -0.14
CA VAL A 339 -13.04 -22.89 -0.76
C VAL A 339 -13.14 -23.20 -2.24
N ILE A 340 -13.00 -22.18 -3.06
CA ILE A 340 -13.12 -22.32 -4.51
C ILE A 340 -11.85 -21.82 -5.19
N PRO A 341 -11.40 -22.51 -6.27
CA PRO A 341 -10.32 -22.01 -7.10
C PRO A 341 -10.75 -20.73 -7.82
N GLY A 342 -9.83 -19.81 -8.01
CA GLY A 342 -10.10 -18.63 -8.79
C GLY A 342 -9.39 -17.38 -8.27
N SER A 343 -9.59 -16.28 -8.96
CA SER A 343 -9.23 -14.96 -8.49
C SER A 343 -10.42 -14.33 -7.76
N ALA A 344 -10.17 -13.38 -6.88
CA ALA A 344 -11.24 -12.69 -6.15
C ALA A 344 -12.17 -11.83 -7.02
N GLY A 345 -11.80 -11.62 -8.29
CA GLY A 345 -12.66 -10.96 -9.27
C GLY A 345 -13.68 -11.90 -9.94
N ASP A 346 -13.57 -13.19 -9.69
CA ASP A 346 -14.55 -14.14 -10.19
C ASP A 346 -15.78 -14.07 -9.28
N ASP A 347 -16.90 -13.65 -9.82
CA ASP A 347 -18.16 -13.62 -9.08
C ASP A 347 -18.55 -15.05 -8.69
N PRO A 348 -18.62 -15.40 -7.40
CA PRO A 348 -18.95 -16.74 -6.97
C PRO A 348 -20.39 -17.15 -7.34
N ASP A 349 -21.27 -16.21 -7.63
CA ASP A 349 -22.61 -16.46 -8.15
C ASP A 349 -22.62 -16.63 -9.68
N MET A 350 -21.53 -16.27 -10.35
CA MET A 350 -21.31 -16.43 -11.79
C MET A 350 -20.28 -17.54 -12.09
N ILE A 351 -20.34 -18.64 -11.42
CA ILE A 351 -19.47 -19.79 -11.67
C ILE A 351 -19.75 -20.38 -13.06
N GLY A 352 -19.18 -19.73 -14.05
CA GLY A 352 -18.75 -20.42 -15.26
C GLY A 352 -17.39 -21.06 -14.97
N GLU A 353 -17.08 -22.17 -15.59
CA GLU A 353 -15.88 -22.99 -15.45
C GLU A 353 -14.68 -22.23 -14.87
N CYS A 354 -14.36 -22.47 -13.59
CA CYS A 354 -13.15 -21.98 -12.98
C CYS A 354 -12.00 -22.80 -13.56
N LEU A 355 -11.31 -22.24 -14.54
CA LEU A 355 -10.22 -22.90 -15.27
C LEU A 355 -8.87 -22.85 -14.56
N VAL A 356 -8.82 -22.32 -13.34
CA VAL A 356 -7.57 -22.11 -12.60
C VAL A 356 -7.38 -23.21 -11.57
N GLU A 357 -6.19 -23.84 -11.58
CA GLU A 357 -5.78 -24.76 -10.53
C GLU A 357 -5.48 -23.95 -9.25
N GLY A 358 -6.23 -24.21 -8.19
CA GLY A 358 -5.99 -23.62 -6.89
C GLY A 358 -5.35 -24.61 -5.92
N THR A 359 -4.55 -24.11 -4.99
CA THR A 359 -3.83 -24.92 -3.99
C THR A 359 -4.13 -24.46 -2.58
N LEU A 360 -4.43 -25.39 -1.69
CA LEU A 360 -4.45 -25.17 -0.25
C LEU A 360 -3.29 -25.90 0.40
N ILE A 361 -2.58 -25.21 1.28
CA ILE A 361 -1.39 -25.73 1.94
C ILE A 361 -1.66 -25.88 3.43
N TYR A 362 -1.41 -27.06 3.95
CA TYR A 362 -1.53 -27.40 5.36
C TYR A 362 -0.20 -27.91 5.88
N HIS A 363 0.39 -27.21 6.84
CA HIS A 363 1.68 -27.55 7.46
C HIS A 363 1.53 -28.31 8.77
N ASP A 364 2.65 -28.75 9.30
CA ASP A 364 2.82 -29.24 10.67
C ASP A 364 2.03 -30.49 11.07
N PHE A 365 1.72 -31.35 10.10
CA PHE A 365 1.23 -32.69 10.42
C PHE A 365 2.34 -33.58 10.98
N VAL A 366 2.18 -34.09 12.20
CA VAL A 366 3.16 -35.00 12.82
C VAL A 366 2.62 -36.42 12.86
N PHE A 367 3.17 -37.28 12.03
CA PHE A 367 2.80 -38.69 11.96
C PHE A 367 3.60 -39.53 12.94
N TYR A 368 3.03 -39.90 14.06
CA TYR A 368 3.64 -40.82 15.02
C TYR A 368 3.59 -42.30 14.57
N LYS A 369 2.75 -42.58 13.58
CA LYS A 369 2.62 -43.92 12.92
C LYS A 369 2.43 -43.68 11.44
N LYS A 370 2.94 -44.62 10.62
CA LYS A 370 2.77 -44.54 9.16
C LYS A 370 1.29 -44.56 8.82
N PRO A 371 0.73 -43.53 8.17
CA PRO A 371 -0.66 -43.53 7.76
C PRO A 371 -0.87 -44.58 6.67
N ARG A 372 -2.03 -45.23 6.68
CA ARG A 372 -2.42 -46.22 5.66
C ARG A 372 -3.43 -45.65 4.67
N LYS A 373 -4.14 -44.62 5.06
CA LYS A 373 -5.23 -44.05 4.27
C LYS A 373 -5.41 -42.57 4.64
N LEU A 374 -5.63 -41.75 3.62
CA LEU A 374 -6.13 -40.37 3.74
C LEU A 374 -7.58 -40.37 3.24
N ASN A 375 -8.49 -39.85 4.03
CA ASN A 375 -9.86 -39.62 3.61
C ASN A 375 -10.06 -38.11 3.40
N ILE A 376 -10.50 -37.73 2.22
CA ILE A 376 -10.90 -36.39 1.89
C ILE A 376 -12.40 -36.42 1.61
N THR A 377 -13.17 -35.64 2.33
CA THR A 377 -14.62 -35.54 2.09
C THR A 377 -14.86 -34.21 1.37
N LEU A 378 -15.45 -34.32 0.20
CA LEU A 378 -15.73 -33.22 -0.69
C LEU A 378 -17.21 -33.22 -1.07
N LYS A 379 -17.74 -32.01 -1.21
CA LYS A 379 -18.99 -31.81 -1.93
C LYS A 379 -18.64 -31.08 -3.21
N VAL A 380 -18.67 -31.76 -4.32
CA VAL A 380 -18.34 -31.19 -5.62
C VAL A 380 -19.67 -30.90 -6.33
N LEU A 381 -19.80 -29.72 -6.88
CA LEU A 381 -20.98 -29.33 -7.68
C LEU A 381 -20.83 -29.80 -9.15
N GLU A 382 -19.59 -29.89 -9.59
CA GLU A 382 -19.21 -30.37 -10.93
C GLU A 382 -17.97 -31.27 -10.85
N THR A 383 -17.50 -31.78 -11.98
CA THR A 383 -16.31 -32.64 -12.02
C THR A 383 -15.06 -31.88 -11.61
N ALA A 384 -14.37 -32.38 -10.58
CA ALA A 384 -13.12 -31.78 -10.13
C ALA A 384 -12.02 -32.83 -10.00
N HIS A 385 -10.81 -32.49 -10.42
CA HIS A 385 -9.61 -33.26 -10.19
C HIS A 385 -8.89 -32.78 -8.94
N ILE A 386 -8.58 -33.70 -8.04
CA ILE A 386 -7.90 -33.34 -6.77
C ILE A 386 -6.59 -34.12 -6.71
N THR A 387 -5.54 -33.37 -6.53
CA THR A 387 -4.20 -33.90 -6.30
C THR A 387 -3.72 -33.54 -4.90
N VAL A 388 -3.33 -34.54 -4.13
CA VAL A 388 -2.69 -34.33 -2.82
C VAL A 388 -1.21 -34.59 -2.98
N THR A 389 -0.41 -33.58 -2.68
CA THR A 389 1.05 -33.67 -2.78
C THR A 389 1.65 -33.55 -1.37
N GLY A 390 2.44 -34.53 -0.96
CA GLY A 390 3.24 -34.45 0.26
C GLY A 390 4.61 -33.83 -0.01
N GLU A 391 5.29 -33.38 1.03
CA GLU A 391 6.64 -32.76 0.96
C GLU A 391 7.67 -33.61 0.20
N ASN A 392 7.49 -34.93 0.19
CA ASN A 392 8.36 -35.88 -0.53
C ASN A 392 7.96 -36.11 -1.99
N GLY A 393 7.09 -35.28 -2.56
CA GLY A 393 6.64 -35.40 -3.94
C GLY A 393 5.69 -36.57 -4.20
N VAL A 394 5.16 -37.24 -3.18
CA VAL A 394 4.14 -38.27 -3.33
C VAL A 394 2.84 -37.59 -3.72
N GLN A 395 2.37 -37.87 -4.93
CA GLN A 395 1.09 -37.39 -5.44
C GLN A 395 0.04 -38.48 -5.37
N ILE A 396 -1.15 -38.12 -4.92
CA ILE A 396 -2.33 -38.97 -4.95
C ILE A 396 -3.40 -38.18 -5.69
N THR A 397 -3.81 -38.67 -6.85
CA THR A 397 -4.91 -38.07 -7.60
C THR A 397 -6.18 -38.86 -7.32
N ALA A 398 -7.25 -38.18 -6.97
CA ALA A 398 -8.58 -38.76 -6.86
C ALA A 398 -9.47 -38.15 -7.94
N GLU A 399 -10.11 -39.00 -8.71
CA GLU A 399 -11.22 -38.61 -9.56
C GLU A 399 -12.53 -38.87 -8.78
N PRO A 400 -13.53 -38.00 -8.94
CA PRO A 400 -14.81 -38.13 -8.24
C PRO A 400 -15.59 -39.36 -8.62
#